data_5ca6504ebd2144a54f273b4b9e993d3a
#
_entry.id   5ca6504ebd2144a54f273b4b9e993d3a
#
_cell.length_a   1.000
_cell.length_b   1.000
_cell.length_c   1.000
_cell.angle_alpha   90.00
_cell.angle_beta   90.00
_cell.angle_gamma   90.00
#
_symmetry.space_group_name_H-M   'P 1'
#
loop_
_entity.id
_entity.type
_entity.pdbx_description
1 polymer ?
#
loop_
_entity_poly.entity_id
_entity_poly.type
_entity_poly.pdbx_seq_one_letter_code
_entity_poly.pdbx_strand_id
1 'polypeptide(L)'
;MTSDVKFCAILTMRYMNKSLMQSCHDYIASQMPPPSKGLIAIRSCHIAPDRGMSVCYFDTNENLNAAFPSMKESQQSVAAKFEAKADAQKAITSSQSDFGVC
;
A
#
# COMPACT_ATOMS: atom_id res chain seq x y z
N MET A 1 1.68 19.54 -19.20
CA MET A 1 1.63 19.05 -18.89
C MET A 1 2.01 18.12 -18.35
N THR A 2 2.05 17.83 -17.78
CA THR A 2 2.64 16.97 -17.23
C THR A 2 1.98 15.84 -17.07
N SER A 3 2.37 14.85 -17.35
CA SER A 3 1.78 13.72 -17.15
C SER A 3 1.89 13.30 -15.83
N ASP A 4 0.96 13.21 -15.11
CA ASP A 4 1.03 12.75 -13.78
C ASP A 4 0.64 11.29 -13.67
N VAL A 5 0.91 10.54 -14.71
CA VAL A 5 0.69 9.11 -14.63
C VAL A 5 1.62 8.54 -13.59
N LYS A 6 1.07 7.86 -12.62
CA LYS A 6 1.84 7.25 -11.57
C LYS A 6 1.58 5.76 -11.55
N PHE A 7 2.65 5.03 -11.28
CA PHE A 7 2.61 3.59 -11.23
C PHE A 7 2.42 3.18 -9.78
N CYS A 8 1.48 2.30 -9.52
CA CYS A 8 1.05 2.02 -8.16
C CYS A 8 1.11 0.55 -7.79
N ALA A 9 1.35 0.30 -6.53
CA ALA A 9 1.05 -0.99 -5.92
C ALA A 9 -0.14 -0.78 -4.99
N ILE A 10 -1.17 -1.59 -5.14
CA ILE A 10 -2.35 -1.52 -4.28
C ILE A 10 -2.31 -2.73 -3.37
N LEU A 11 -2.21 -2.48 -2.08
CA LEU A 11 -2.11 -3.53 -1.07
C LEU A 11 -3.36 -3.49 -0.21
N THR A 12 -4.08 -4.61 -0.15
CA THR A 12 -5.27 -4.68 0.68
C THR A 12 -5.11 -5.78 1.71
N MET A 13 -5.67 -5.56 2.88
CA MET A 13 -5.68 -6.55 3.95
C MET A 13 -7.06 -6.62 4.58
N ARG A 14 -7.51 -7.85 4.81
CA ARG A 14 -8.75 -8.09 5.54
C ARG A 14 -8.39 -8.81 6.82
N TYR A 15 -8.82 -8.24 7.93
CA TYR A 15 -8.54 -8.77 9.27
C TYR A 15 -9.77 -9.48 9.82
N MET A 16 -9.55 -10.33 10.82
CA MET A 16 -10.67 -11.02 11.46
C MET A 16 -11.50 -10.08 12.31
N ASN A 17 -10.89 -9.03 12.85
CA ASN A 17 -11.60 -8.04 13.64
C ASN A 17 -10.81 -6.74 13.74
N LYS A 18 -11.46 -5.72 14.28
CA LYS A 18 -10.86 -4.39 14.38
C LYS A 18 -9.63 -4.36 15.28
N SER A 19 -9.62 -5.16 16.33
CA SER A 19 -8.52 -5.19 17.26
C SER A 19 -7.25 -5.70 16.59
N LEU A 20 -7.34 -6.74 15.76
CA LEU A 20 -6.20 -7.26 15.02
C LEU A 20 -5.71 -6.24 13.99
N MET A 21 -6.62 -5.51 13.36
CA MET A 21 -6.24 -4.45 12.43
C MET A 21 -5.44 -3.37 13.14
N GLN A 22 -5.88 -2.94 14.30
CA GLN A 22 -5.18 -1.91 15.08
C GLN A 22 -3.80 -2.40 15.51
N SER A 23 -3.71 -3.64 15.97
CA SER A 23 -2.43 -4.23 16.36
C SER A 23 -1.46 -4.31 15.19
N CYS A 24 -1.97 -4.62 14.00
CA CYS A 24 -1.16 -4.69 12.80
C CYS A 24 -0.63 -3.30 12.43
N HIS A 25 -1.47 -2.27 12.50
CA HIS A 25 -1.04 -0.90 12.22
C HIS A 25 0.04 -0.45 13.19
N ASP A 26 -0.11 -0.76 14.47
CA ASP A 26 0.89 -0.40 15.46
C ASP A 26 2.21 -1.11 15.19
N TYR A 27 2.13 -2.37 14.80
CA TYR A 27 3.31 -3.14 14.47
C TYR A 27 4.05 -2.54 13.26
N ILE A 28 3.31 -2.23 12.19
CA ILE A 28 3.90 -1.65 10.99
C ILE A 28 4.56 -0.31 11.31
N ALA A 29 3.90 0.52 12.11
CA ALA A 29 4.46 1.81 12.50
C ALA A 29 5.78 1.66 13.26
N SER A 30 5.90 0.60 14.06
CA SER A 30 7.11 0.36 14.84
C SER A 30 8.24 -0.26 14.01
N GLN A 31 7.93 -0.81 12.84
CA GLN A 31 8.91 -1.53 12.02
C GLN A 31 9.19 -0.85 10.69
N MET A 32 8.88 0.45 10.59
CA MET A 32 8.96 1.15 9.32
C MET A 32 10.33 1.02 8.67
N PRO A 33 10.45 0.33 7.54
CA PRO A 33 11.73 0.21 6.85
C PRO A 33 11.98 1.45 5.99
N PRO A 34 13.21 1.63 5.49
CA PRO A 34 13.47 2.70 4.54
C PRO A 34 12.59 2.54 3.30
N PRO A 35 12.18 3.64 2.66
CA PRO A 35 11.35 3.55 1.47
C PRO A 35 12.09 2.90 0.31
N SER A 36 11.36 2.19 -0.54
CA SER A 36 11.90 1.58 -1.74
C SER A 36 12.32 2.66 -2.73
N LYS A 37 13.29 2.31 -3.59
CA LYS A 37 13.72 3.23 -4.62
C LYS A 37 12.56 3.64 -5.49
N GLY A 38 12.40 4.93 -5.71
CA GLY A 38 11.35 5.46 -6.56
C GLY A 38 9.99 5.59 -5.90
N LEU A 39 9.85 5.18 -4.66
CA LEU A 39 8.59 5.35 -3.95
C LEU A 39 8.37 6.83 -3.64
N ILE A 40 7.28 7.39 -4.17
CA ILE A 40 6.97 8.79 -4.04
C ILE A 40 6.06 9.06 -2.84
N ALA A 41 5.06 8.22 -2.64
CA ALA A 41 4.06 8.45 -1.62
C ALA A 41 3.31 7.16 -1.31
N ILE A 42 2.74 7.11 -0.11
CA ILE A 42 1.84 6.05 0.29
C ILE A 42 0.58 6.71 0.82
N ARG A 43 -0.56 6.24 0.37
CA ARG A 43 -1.86 6.68 0.88
C ARG A 43 -2.57 5.46 1.41
N SER A 44 -3.00 5.53 2.65
CA SER A 44 -3.67 4.40 3.29
C SER A 44 -5.04 4.82 3.76
N CYS A 45 -5.99 3.91 3.69
CA CYS A 45 -7.34 4.17 4.18
C CYS A 45 -7.95 2.90 4.74
N HIS A 46 -8.97 3.09 5.58
CA HIS A 46 -9.77 1.98 6.07
C HIS A 46 -11.04 1.93 5.25
N ILE A 47 -11.35 0.77 4.71
CA ILE A 47 -12.57 0.61 3.93
C ILE A 47 -13.72 0.18 4.83
N ALA A 48 -13.39 -0.58 5.85
CA ALA A 48 -14.36 -1.09 6.82
C ALA A 48 -13.62 -1.30 8.14
N PRO A 49 -14.31 -1.60 9.24
CA PRO A 49 -13.64 -1.78 10.53
C PRO A 49 -12.56 -2.86 10.52
N ASP A 50 -12.63 -3.78 9.56
CA ASP A 50 -11.71 -4.90 9.49
C ASP A 50 -10.94 -4.95 8.17
N ARG A 51 -10.92 -3.87 7.39
CA ARG A 51 -10.27 -3.88 6.08
C ARG A 51 -9.48 -2.61 5.85
N GLY A 52 -8.25 -2.77 5.39
CA GLY A 52 -7.40 -1.65 5.08
C GLY A 52 -6.85 -1.73 3.65
N MET A 53 -6.52 -0.58 3.10
CA MET A 53 -5.93 -0.49 1.77
C MET A 53 -4.81 0.54 1.79
N SER A 54 -3.70 0.23 1.13
CA SER A 54 -2.62 1.19 0.92
C SER A 54 -2.32 1.26 -0.56
N VAL A 55 -2.13 2.47 -1.06
CA VAL A 55 -1.71 2.69 -2.43
C VAL A 55 -0.32 3.31 -2.38
N CYS A 56 0.64 2.61 -2.96
CA CYS A 56 2.04 3.03 -2.98
C CYS A 56 2.36 3.53 -4.37
N TYR A 57 2.74 4.79 -4.49
CA TYR A 57 2.98 5.43 -5.79
C TYR A 57 4.47 5.46 -6.10
N PHE A 58 4.81 5.04 -7.32
CA PHE A 58 6.20 5.01 -7.79
C PHE A 58 6.39 5.97 -8.96
N ASP A 59 7.62 6.47 -9.11
CA ASP A 59 7.95 7.39 -10.17
C ASP A 59 8.02 6.72 -11.55
N THR A 60 8.43 5.45 -11.62
CA THR A 60 8.52 4.72 -12.90
C THR A 60 7.98 3.32 -12.74
N ASN A 61 7.56 2.75 -13.86
CA ASN A 61 7.11 1.36 -13.90
C ASN A 61 8.25 0.42 -13.53
N GLU A 62 9.46 0.76 -13.91
CA GLU A 62 10.62 -0.06 -13.62
C GLU A 62 10.86 -0.17 -12.11
N ASN A 63 10.77 0.95 -11.40
CA ASN A 63 10.94 0.95 -9.95
C ASN A 63 9.81 0.20 -9.25
N LEU A 64 8.58 0.35 -9.74
CA LEU A 64 7.46 -0.42 -9.20
C LEU A 64 7.70 -1.92 -9.37
N ASN A 65 8.09 -2.34 -10.56
CA ASN A 65 8.29 -3.77 -10.83
C ASN A 65 9.45 -4.33 -10.00
N ALA A 66 10.47 -3.53 -9.75
CA ALA A 66 11.60 -3.96 -8.95
C ALA A 66 11.22 -4.12 -7.47
N ALA A 67 10.34 -3.26 -6.97
CA ALA A 67 9.96 -3.29 -5.56
C ALA A 67 8.81 -4.26 -5.25
N PHE A 68 7.97 -4.54 -6.23
CA PHE A 68 6.71 -5.24 -6.00
C PHE A 68 6.87 -6.63 -5.35
N PRO A 69 7.79 -7.49 -5.81
CA PRO A 69 7.92 -8.82 -5.19
C PRO A 69 8.24 -8.74 -3.70
N SER A 70 9.14 -7.84 -3.32
CA SER A 70 9.53 -7.66 -1.93
C SER A 70 8.37 -7.09 -1.10
N MET A 71 7.62 -6.14 -1.66
CA MET A 71 6.46 -5.57 -0.99
C MET A 71 5.40 -6.62 -0.73
N LYS A 72 5.13 -7.45 -1.73
CA LYS A 72 4.14 -8.52 -1.62
C LYS A 72 4.58 -9.54 -0.56
N GLU A 73 5.84 -9.90 -0.55
CA GLU A 73 6.36 -10.84 0.43
C GLU A 73 6.26 -10.30 1.84
N SER A 74 6.64 -9.04 2.03
CA SER A 74 6.54 -8.39 3.34
C SER A 74 5.11 -8.31 3.80
N GLN A 75 4.19 -7.96 2.90
CA GLN A 75 2.78 -7.89 3.24
C GLN A 75 2.24 -9.24 3.69
N GLN A 76 2.59 -10.30 2.97
CA GLN A 76 2.11 -11.63 3.32
C GLN A 76 2.70 -12.13 4.64
N SER A 77 3.94 -11.76 4.92
CA SER A 77 4.56 -12.10 6.20
C SER A 77 3.84 -11.41 7.35
N VAL A 78 3.51 -10.13 7.19
CA VAL A 78 2.76 -9.39 8.20
C VAL A 78 1.34 -9.94 8.33
N ALA A 79 0.70 -10.25 7.20
CA ALA A 79 -0.65 -10.81 7.23
C ALA A 79 -0.71 -12.12 8.02
N ALA A 80 0.28 -12.98 7.85
CA ALA A 80 0.33 -14.24 8.59
C ALA A 80 0.44 -13.99 10.09
N LYS A 81 1.21 -12.98 10.48
CA LYS A 81 1.38 -12.65 11.89
C LYS A 81 0.07 -12.20 12.54
N PHE A 82 -0.80 -11.54 11.79
CA PHE A 82 -2.04 -10.99 12.33
C PHE A 82 -3.29 -11.71 11.80
N GLU A 83 -3.09 -12.91 11.25
CA GLU A 83 -4.21 -13.73 10.74
C GLU A 83 -5.07 -13.00 9.73
N ALA A 84 -4.43 -12.19 8.89
CA ALA A 84 -5.13 -11.42 7.88
C ALA A 84 -5.01 -12.07 6.51
N LYS A 85 -5.92 -11.71 5.62
CA LYS A 85 -5.81 -12.08 4.21
C LYS A 85 -5.27 -10.87 3.45
N ALA A 86 -4.23 -11.10 2.66
CA ALA A 86 -3.55 -10.03 1.96
C ALA A 86 -3.68 -10.22 0.45
N ASP A 87 -3.80 -9.09 -0.26
CA ASP A 87 -3.80 -9.09 -1.71
C ASP A 87 -2.96 -7.92 -2.18
N ALA A 88 -2.26 -8.09 -3.29
CA ALA A 88 -1.40 -7.05 -3.85
C ALA A 88 -1.56 -7.04 -5.37
N GLN A 89 -1.71 -5.82 -5.92
CA GLN A 89 -1.87 -5.64 -7.36
C GLN A 89 -1.03 -4.46 -7.81
N LYS A 90 -0.57 -4.51 -9.06
CA LYS A 90 0.06 -3.37 -9.69
C LYS A 90 -0.97 -2.66 -10.54
N ALA A 91 -0.90 -1.33 -10.60
CA ALA A 91 -1.85 -0.53 -11.35
C ALA A 91 -1.17 0.72 -11.90
N ILE A 92 -1.81 1.33 -12.88
CA ILE A 92 -1.39 2.60 -13.43
C ILE A 92 -2.56 3.55 -13.27
N THR A 93 -2.27 4.76 -12.78
CA THR A 93 -3.31 5.77 -12.62
C THR A 93 -3.84 6.13 -14.02
N SER A 94 -5.13 5.94 -14.24
CA SER A 94 -5.73 6.19 -15.55
C SER A 94 -6.12 7.64 -15.75
N SER A 95 -6.38 8.36 -14.68
CA SER A 95 -6.71 9.79 -14.75
C SER A 95 -6.43 10.42 -13.41
N GLN A 96 -6.27 11.73 -13.41
CA GLN A 96 -6.05 12.48 -12.20
C GLN A 96 -6.84 13.78 -12.28
N SER A 97 -7.58 14.07 -11.24
CA SER A 97 -8.34 15.31 -11.14
C SER A 97 -8.14 15.87 -9.75
N ASP A 98 -7.69 17.11 -9.68
CA ASP A 98 -7.47 17.76 -8.40
C ASP A 98 -8.50 18.87 -8.25
N PHE A 99 -9.26 18.82 -7.18
CA PHE A 99 -10.35 19.76 -6.97
C PHE A 99 -10.04 20.76 -5.87
N GLY A 100 -8.83 21.11 -5.78
CA GLY A 100 -8.37 22.08 -4.83
C GLY A 100 -8.12 21.55 -3.58
N VAL A 101 -7.90 21.20 -3.02
CA VAL A 101 -7.57 20.91 -1.90
C VAL A 101 -7.31 20.70 -1.07
N CYS A 102 -7.32 20.42 -0.56
CA CYS A 102 -7.14 20.51 0.59
C CYS A 102 -6.44 19.92 1.22
#